data_5191d5d5a576fd02006db2590f964f12
#
_entry.id   5191d5d5a576fd02006db2590f964f12
#
_cell.length_a   1.000
_cell.length_b   1.000
_cell.length_c   1.000
_cell.angle_alpha   90.00
_cell.angle_beta   90.00
_cell.angle_gamma   90.00
#
_symmetry.space_group_name_H-M   'P 1'
#
loop_
_entity.id
_entity.type
_entity.pdbx_description
1 polymer ?
#
loop_
_entity_poly.entity_id
_entity_poly.type
_entity_poly.pdbx_seq_one_letter_code
_entity_poly.pdbx_strand_id
1 'polypeptide(L)'
;MKKLLLLFTLVFLSCSEVEDVESIIIDNNSKWVEYYNKGDAKGIASLHTLDAVVIPPKSDFVVGRDKIEEMYKAEIEMGNGMLGLQTTEVIQEGLYAYETGLYDIKMTIEGEEVNDYGKYIVVWEKQKNGDWLCKKDIWNTSLVYSN
;
A
#
# COMPACT_ATOMS: atom_id res chain seq x y z
N MET A 1 67.15 -8.28 18.13
CA MET A 1 66.32 -7.33 17.43
C MET A 1 64.93 -7.95 17.26
N LYS A 2 63.95 -7.53 18.10
CA LYS A 2 62.55 -8.06 18.07
C LYS A 2 61.77 -7.19 17.09
N LYS A 3 61.29 -7.77 15.97
CA LYS A 3 60.38 -7.11 15.04
C LYS A 3 58.98 -7.12 15.64
N LEU A 4 58.47 -5.94 16.00
CA LEU A 4 57.08 -5.71 16.43
C LEU A 4 56.21 -5.67 15.19
N LEU A 5 55.39 -6.71 15.01
CA LEU A 5 54.39 -6.78 13.93
C LEU A 5 53.14 -6.03 14.41
N LEU A 6 52.90 -4.82 13.85
CA LEU A 6 51.71 -4.02 14.13
C LEU A 6 50.55 -4.56 13.27
N LEU A 7 49.63 -5.29 13.92
CA LEU A 7 48.39 -5.79 13.27
C LEU A 7 47.41 -4.63 13.17
N PHE A 8 47.25 -4.10 11.95
CA PHE A 8 46.27 -3.03 11.65
C PHE A 8 44.90 -3.69 11.41
N THR A 9 44.05 -3.71 12.43
CA THR A 9 42.64 -4.16 12.29
C THR A 9 41.83 -3.06 11.58
N LEU A 10 41.50 -3.30 10.31
CA LEU A 10 40.49 -2.50 9.59
C LEU A 10 39.12 -2.78 10.19
N VAL A 11 38.60 -1.83 10.94
CA VAL A 11 37.18 -1.83 11.35
C VAL A 11 36.38 -1.30 10.16
N PHE A 12 35.71 -2.22 9.44
CA PHE A 12 34.68 -1.82 8.48
C PHE A 12 33.46 -1.30 9.26
N LEU A 13 33.28 0.02 9.35
CA LEU A 13 32.00 0.60 9.69
C LEU A 13 31.06 0.31 8.51
N SER A 14 30.25 -0.74 8.64
CA SER A 14 29.09 -0.94 7.77
C SER A 14 28.11 0.18 8.10
N CYS A 15 28.08 1.24 7.31
CA CYS A 15 26.98 2.18 7.30
C CYS A 15 25.81 1.44 6.68
N SER A 16 24.89 0.88 7.49
CA SER A 16 23.59 0.45 6.98
C SER A 16 22.85 1.72 6.57
N GLU A 17 22.61 1.88 5.28
CA GLU A 17 21.68 2.91 4.82
C GLU A 17 20.35 2.67 5.55
N VAL A 18 19.85 3.69 6.23
CA VAL A 18 18.53 3.65 6.85
C VAL A 18 17.54 3.62 5.70
N GLU A 19 16.76 2.54 5.62
CA GLU A 19 15.74 2.38 4.59
C GLU A 19 14.69 3.50 4.74
N ASP A 20 14.45 4.26 3.69
CA ASP A 20 13.40 5.26 3.65
C ASP A 20 12.05 4.59 3.32
N VAL A 21 11.41 4.07 4.36
CA VAL A 21 10.15 3.33 4.24
C VAL A 21 9.01 4.21 3.75
N GLU A 22 9.00 5.49 4.11
CA GLU A 22 7.98 6.43 3.62
C GLU A 22 8.04 6.55 2.10
N SER A 23 9.23 6.79 1.52
CA SER A 23 9.40 6.85 0.06
C SER A 23 8.99 5.54 -0.62
N ILE A 24 9.30 4.37 -0.04
CA ILE A 24 8.92 3.06 -0.61
C ILE A 24 7.41 2.90 -0.63
N ILE A 25 6.71 3.30 0.44
CA ILE A 25 5.25 3.21 0.52
C ILE A 25 4.59 4.17 -0.47
N ILE A 26 5.09 5.39 -0.62
CA ILE A 26 4.62 6.35 -1.62
C ILE A 26 4.78 5.78 -3.05
N ASP A 27 5.91 5.12 -3.33
CA ASP A 27 6.12 4.44 -4.62
C ASP A 27 5.15 3.28 -4.84
N ASN A 28 4.82 2.51 -3.79
CA ASN A 28 3.83 1.44 -3.86
C ASN A 28 2.41 1.99 -4.08
N ASN A 29 2.06 3.11 -3.44
CA ASN A 29 0.80 3.81 -3.71
C ASN A 29 0.72 4.32 -5.15
N SER A 30 1.83 4.82 -5.70
CA SER A 30 1.90 5.24 -7.11
C SER A 30 1.63 4.07 -8.06
N LYS A 31 2.16 2.87 -7.77
CA LYS A 31 1.86 1.63 -8.52
C LYS A 31 0.39 1.23 -8.35
N TRP A 32 -0.15 1.33 -7.13
CA TRP A 32 -1.56 1.03 -6.87
C TRP A 32 -2.48 1.91 -7.72
N VAL A 33 -2.26 3.23 -7.70
CA VAL A 33 -2.99 4.19 -8.54
C VAL A 33 -2.84 3.85 -10.03
N GLU A 34 -1.62 3.53 -10.48
CA GLU A 34 -1.37 3.14 -11.87
C GLU A 34 -2.18 1.88 -12.26
N TYR A 35 -2.12 0.82 -11.46
CA TYR A 35 -2.86 -0.41 -11.72
C TYR A 35 -4.37 -0.19 -11.71
N TYR A 36 -4.87 0.55 -10.71
CA TYR A 36 -6.29 0.87 -10.62
C TYR A 36 -6.78 1.62 -11.85
N ASN A 37 -6.09 2.69 -12.22
CA ASN A 37 -6.47 3.54 -13.35
C ASN A 37 -6.35 2.84 -14.71
N LYS A 38 -5.58 1.75 -14.78
CA LYS A 38 -5.49 0.85 -15.95
C LYS A 38 -6.49 -0.31 -15.92
N GLY A 39 -7.21 -0.51 -14.83
CA GLY A 39 -8.10 -1.66 -14.66
C GLY A 39 -7.35 -2.97 -14.43
N ASP A 40 -6.14 -2.92 -13.89
CA ASP A 40 -5.31 -4.09 -13.59
C ASP A 40 -5.53 -4.61 -12.16
N ALA A 41 -6.64 -5.31 -11.94
CA ALA A 41 -6.97 -5.92 -10.64
C ALA A 41 -5.87 -6.87 -10.14
N LYS A 42 -5.20 -7.59 -11.04
CA LYS A 42 -4.10 -8.49 -10.69
C LYS A 42 -2.87 -7.72 -10.22
N GLY A 43 -2.56 -6.59 -10.87
CA GLY A 43 -1.51 -5.66 -10.44
C GLY A 43 -1.78 -5.14 -9.04
N ILE A 44 -3.01 -4.67 -8.76
CA ILE A 44 -3.42 -4.22 -7.42
C ILE A 44 -3.24 -5.35 -6.39
N ALA A 45 -3.77 -6.54 -6.68
CA ALA A 45 -3.65 -7.69 -5.79
C ALA A 45 -2.20 -8.08 -5.50
N SER A 46 -1.28 -7.90 -6.45
CA SER A 46 0.15 -8.21 -6.28
C SER A 46 0.83 -7.36 -5.21
N LEU A 47 0.30 -6.18 -4.90
CA LEU A 47 0.78 -5.31 -3.83
C LEU A 47 0.36 -5.77 -2.42
N HIS A 48 -0.45 -6.82 -2.31
CA HIS A 48 -0.93 -7.38 -1.06
C HIS A 48 -0.17 -8.64 -0.65
N THR A 49 -0.10 -8.93 0.66
CA THR A 49 0.38 -10.24 1.14
C THR A 49 -0.60 -11.35 0.76
N LEU A 50 -0.16 -12.62 0.78
CA LEU A 50 -1.03 -13.75 0.43
C LEU A 50 -2.27 -13.88 1.34
N ASP A 51 -2.12 -13.46 2.59
CA ASP A 51 -3.14 -13.52 3.64
C ASP A 51 -3.65 -12.12 4.04
N ALA A 52 -3.50 -11.13 3.16
CA ALA A 52 -3.97 -9.77 3.40
C ALA A 52 -5.47 -9.71 3.68
N VAL A 53 -5.86 -8.68 4.41
CA VAL A 53 -7.27 -8.39 4.73
C VAL A 53 -7.61 -7.00 4.29
N VAL A 54 -8.57 -6.89 3.39
CA VAL A 54 -9.20 -5.62 2.99
C VAL A 54 -10.54 -5.49 3.69
N ILE A 55 -10.84 -4.29 4.19
CA ILE A 55 -12.03 -3.98 5.00
C ILE A 55 -12.81 -2.87 4.28
N PRO A 56 -13.61 -3.23 3.25
CA PRO A 56 -14.34 -2.25 2.47
C PRO A 56 -15.48 -1.61 3.29
N PRO A 57 -15.86 -0.35 3.01
CA PRO A 57 -17.02 0.26 3.66
C PRO A 57 -18.30 -0.52 3.35
N LYS A 58 -19.14 -0.73 4.38
CA LYS A 58 -20.45 -1.37 4.27
C LYS A 58 -20.42 -2.79 3.67
N SER A 59 -19.30 -3.48 3.76
CA SER A 59 -19.10 -4.84 3.24
C SER A 59 -18.38 -5.72 4.26
N ASP A 60 -18.41 -7.03 4.06
CA ASP A 60 -17.64 -7.98 4.85
C ASP A 60 -16.14 -7.89 4.52
N PHE A 61 -15.31 -8.48 5.39
CA PHE A 61 -13.88 -8.59 5.18
C PHE A 61 -13.56 -9.44 3.95
N VAL A 62 -12.66 -8.94 3.11
CA VAL A 62 -12.08 -9.69 2.00
C VAL A 62 -10.73 -10.22 2.42
N VAL A 63 -10.58 -11.54 2.50
CA VAL A 63 -9.40 -12.19 3.05
C VAL A 63 -8.69 -13.01 1.99
N GLY A 64 -7.41 -12.69 1.80
CA GLY A 64 -6.52 -13.36 0.85
C GLY A 64 -6.43 -12.66 -0.50
N ARG A 65 -5.22 -12.70 -1.07
CA ARG A 65 -4.87 -12.02 -2.31
C ARG A 65 -5.81 -12.35 -3.48
N ASP A 66 -6.18 -13.62 -3.63
CA ASP A 66 -7.03 -14.06 -4.74
C ASP A 66 -8.42 -13.42 -4.66
N LYS A 67 -9.01 -13.36 -3.45
CA LYS A 67 -10.30 -12.71 -3.24
C LYS A 67 -10.23 -11.18 -3.37
N ILE A 68 -9.08 -10.60 -3.04
CA ILE A 68 -8.81 -9.17 -3.26
C ILE A 68 -8.75 -8.88 -4.76
N GLU A 69 -8.13 -9.75 -5.56
CA GLU A 69 -8.14 -9.64 -7.03
C GLU A 69 -9.58 -9.70 -7.58
N GLU A 70 -10.38 -10.68 -7.11
CA GLU A 70 -11.81 -10.81 -7.50
C GLU A 70 -12.62 -9.56 -7.13
N MET A 71 -12.41 -8.99 -5.95
CA MET A 71 -13.07 -7.76 -5.49
C MET A 71 -12.75 -6.58 -6.40
N TYR A 72 -11.47 -6.30 -6.67
CA TYR A 72 -11.09 -5.19 -7.53
C TYR A 72 -11.52 -5.40 -8.98
N LYS A 73 -11.50 -6.65 -9.47
CA LYS A 73 -12.03 -6.97 -10.79
C LYS A 73 -13.51 -6.62 -10.90
N ALA A 74 -14.32 -7.00 -9.92
CA ALA A 74 -15.75 -6.68 -9.90
C ALA A 74 -15.98 -5.17 -9.81
N GLU A 75 -15.19 -4.43 -9.01
CA GLU A 75 -15.26 -2.98 -8.90
C GLU A 75 -14.93 -2.28 -10.23
N ILE A 76 -13.87 -2.69 -10.90
CA ILE A 76 -13.44 -2.16 -12.20
C ILE A 76 -14.51 -2.45 -13.29
N GLU A 77 -15.13 -3.62 -13.26
CA GLU A 77 -16.21 -4.00 -14.20
C GLU A 77 -17.49 -3.16 -13.99
N MET A 78 -17.77 -2.67 -12.78
CA MET A 78 -18.90 -1.78 -12.52
C MET A 78 -18.71 -0.36 -13.07
N GLY A 79 -17.46 0.11 -13.12
CA GLY A 79 -17.16 1.42 -13.66
C GLY A 79 -15.66 1.71 -13.60
N ASN A 80 -15.10 2.06 -14.75
CA ASN A 80 -13.69 2.43 -14.82
C ASN A 80 -13.47 3.75 -14.08
N GLY A 81 -12.68 3.72 -13.01
CA GLY A 81 -12.46 4.85 -12.13
C GLY A 81 -11.07 5.47 -12.29
N MET A 82 -10.95 6.69 -11.80
CA MET A 82 -9.68 7.39 -11.60
C MET A 82 -9.46 7.55 -10.10
N LEU A 83 -8.49 6.80 -9.57
CA LEU A 83 -8.09 6.84 -8.16
C LEU A 83 -6.95 7.82 -7.97
N GLY A 84 -7.01 8.62 -6.90
CA GLY A 84 -5.91 9.39 -6.34
C GLY A 84 -5.65 8.96 -4.90
N LEU A 85 -4.38 8.84 -4.51
CA LEU A 85 -3.95 8.57 -3.13
C LEU A 85 -2.96 9.64 -2.69
N GLN A 86 -3.11 10.10 -1.46
CA GLN A 86 -2.20 11.04 -0.82
C GLN A 86 -1.83 10.52 0.57
N THR A 87 -0.62 10.01 0.73
CA THR A 87 -0.04 9.66 2.03
C THR A 87 0.09 10.90 2.91
N THR A 88 -0.36 10.83 4.15
CA THR A 88 -0.24 11.92 5.13
C THR A 88 0.79 11.64 6.21
N GLU A 89 1.00 10.37 6.54
CA GLU A 89 1.97 9.93 7.54
C GLU A 89 2.32 8.46 7.34
N VAL A 90 3.57 8.11 7.59
CA VAL A 90 4.06 6.72 7.68
C VAL A 90 4.86 6.56 8.97
N ILE A 91 4.49 5.57 9.78
CA ILE A 91 5.21 5.19 11.01
C ILE A 91 5.69 3.76 10.86
N GLN A 92 7.00 3.54 10.93
CA GLN A 92 7.59 2.20 10.90
C GLN A 92 7.81 1.65 12.31
N GLU A 93 7.40 0.40 12.52
CA GLU A 93 7.66 -0.38 13.74
C GLU A 93 8.16 -1.79 13.37
N GLY A 94 9.46 -1.97 13.35
CA GLY A 94 10.10 -3.24 12.99
C GLY A 94 9.81 -3.65 11.56
N LEU A 95 9.09 -4.76 11.37
CA LEU A 95 8.70 -5.29 10.06
C LEU A 95 7.33 -4.78 9.59
N TYR A 96 6.71 -3.86 10.31
CA TYR A 96 5.45 -3.25 9.95
C TYR A 96 5.60 -1.75 9.77
N ALA A 97 4.79 -1.19 8.88
CA ALA A 97 4.58 0.24 8.77
C ALA A 97 3.09 0.54 8.73
N TYR A 98 2.71 1.64 9.34
CA TYR A 98 1.34 2.12 9.42
C TYR A 98 1.26 3.41 8.63
N GLU A 99 0.44 3.39 7.60
CA GLU A 99 0.20 4.55 6.76
C GLU A 99 -1.19 5.10 7.02
N THR A 100 -1.29 6.42 7.09
CA THR A 100 -2.56 7.15 6.97
C THR A 100 -2.55 8.00 5.71
N GLY A 101 -3.71 8.16 5.10
CA GLY A 101 -3.81 8.96 3.89
C GLY A 101 -5.23 9.36 3.51
N LEU A 102 -5.29 10.13 2.44
CA LEU A 102 -6.52 10.58 1.80
C LEU A 102 -6.65 9.91 0.43
N TYR A 103 -7.87 9.58 0.05
CA TYR A 103 -8.18 9.13 -1.29
C TYR A 103 -9.23 10.01 -1.93
N ASP A 104 -9.20 10.08 -3.24
CA ASP A 104 -10.28 10.51 -4.09
C ASP A 104 -10.46 9.53 -5.24
N ILE A 105 -11.72 9.32 -5.64
CA ILE A 105 -12.04 8.45 -6.75
C ILE A 105 -13.17 9.06 -7.57
N LYS A 106 -13.03 9.00 -8.90
CA LYS A 106 -14.05 9.37 -9.87
C LYS A 106 -14.36 8.17 -10.72
N MET A 107 -15.62 7.79 -10.78
CA MET A 107 -16.09 6.64 -11.56
C MET A 107 -17.30 7.04 -12.43
N THR A 108 -17.50 6.32 -13.51
CA THR A 108 -18.74 6.41 -14.28
C THR A 108 -19.48 5.09 -14.14
N ILE A 109 -20.61 5.11 -13.45
CA ILE A 109 -21.45 3.94 -13.20
C ILE A 109 -22.77 4.15 -13.95
N GLU A 110 -23.12 3.24 -14.85
CA GLU A 110 -24.36 3.33 -15.67
C GLU A 110 -24.55 4.68 -16.39
N GLY A 111 -23.44 5.34 -16.76
CA GLY A 111 -23.43 6.63 -17.43
C GLY A 111 -23.49 7.86 -16.51
N GLU A 112 -23.62 7.65 -15.20
CA GLU A 112 -23.60 8.71 -14.20
C GLU A 112 -22.20 8.85 -13.57
N GLU A 113 -21.74 10.09 -13.39
CA GLU A 113 -20.48 10.39 -12.73
C GLU A 113 -20.64 10.29 -11.21
N VAL A 114 -19.87 9.40 -10.60
CA VAL A 114 -19.83 9.18 -9.15
C VAL A 114 -18.45 9.58 -8.63
N ASN A 115 -18.44 10.52 -7.69
CA ASN A 115 -17.22 10.97 -7.01
C ASN A 115 -17.29 10.58 -5.54
N ASP A 116 -16.24 9.97 -5.02
CA ASP A 116 -16.06 9.73 -3.59
C ASP A 116 -14.68 10.21 -3.15
N TYR A 117 -14.57 10.60 -1.89
CA TYR A 117 -13.30 10.94 -1.25
C TYR A 117 -13.35 10.59 0.23
N GLY A 118 -12.20 10.34 0.80
CA GLY A 118 -12.15 9.97 2.20
C GLY A 118 -10.73 9.78 2.71
N LYS A 119 -10.61 8.91 3.68
CA LYS A 119 -9.36 8.61 4.37
C LYS A 119 -9.18 7.11 4.50
N TYR A 120 -7.92 6.70 4.61
CA TYR A 120 -7.56 5.30 4.75
C TYR A 120 -6.46 5.10 5.78
N ILE A 121 -6.35 3.86 6.25
CA ILE A 121 -5.20 3.34 6.99
C ILE A 121 -4.78 2.04 6.31
N VAL A 122 -3.49 1.93 5.99
CA VAL A 122 -2.86 0.70 5.49
C VAL A 122 -1.80 0.23 6.47
N VAL A 123 -1.80 -1.05 6.77
CA VAL A 123 -0.70 -1.74 7.45
C VAL A 123 0.13 -2.45 6.39
N TRP A 124 1.38 -2.05 6.27
CA TRP A 124 2.37 -2.67 5.40
C TRP A 124 3.22 -3.67 6.18
N GLU A 125 3.58 -4.78 5.55
CA GLU A 125 4.45 -5.81 6.11
C GLU A 125 5.67 -6.02 5.22
N LYS A 126 6.87 -5.90 5.84
CA LYS A 126 8.13 -6.16 5.15
C LYS A 126 8.31 -7.65 4.92
N GLN A 127 8.50 -8.03 3.68
CA GLN A 127 8.69 -9.40 3.26
C GLN A 127 10.17 -9.82 3.38
N LYS A 128 10.44 -11.13 3.36
CA LYS A 128 11.80 -11.67 3.44
C LYS A 128 12.74 -11.22 2.32
N ASN A 129 12.18 -10.88 1.16
CA ASN A 129 12.92 -10.38 0.00
C ASN A 129 13.16 -8.85 0.05
N GLY A 130 12.65 -8.18 1.09
CA GLY A 130 12.77 -6.74 1.29
C GLY A 130 11.58 -5.92 0.82
N ASP A 131 10.65 -6.49 0.05
CA ASP A 131 9.46 -5.77 -0.42
C ASP A 131 8.52 -5.43 0.76
N TRP A 132 7.84 -4.29 0.64
CA TRP A 132 6.74 -3.91 1.52
C TRP A 132 5.42 -4.18 0.82
N LEU A 133 4.59 -5.06 1.41
CA LEU A 133 3.27 -5.42 0.87
C LEU A 133 2.17 -5.03 1.85
N CYS A 134 1.02 -4.63 1.31
CA CYS A 134 -0.19 -4.35 2.07
C CYS A 134 -0.66 -5.62 2.81
N LYS A 135 -0.75 -5.52 4.12
CA LYS A 135 -1.24 -6.57 5.01
C LYS A 135 -2.68 -6.36 5.42
N LYS A 136 -3.03 -5.11 5.66
CA LYS A 136 -4.41 -4.70 5.96
C LYS A 136 -4.67 -3.35 5.34
N ASP A 137 -5.86 -3.19 4.80
CA ASP A 137 -6.35 -1.96 4.22
C ASP A 137 -7.78 -1.70 4.70
N ILE A 138 -8.03 -0.48 5.17
CA ILE A 138 -9.35 0.01 5.53
C ILE A 138 -9.51 1.46 5.08
N TRP A 139 -10.63 1.75 4.45
CA TRP A 139 -10.98 3.13 4.12
C TRP A 139 -12.43 3.46 4.48
N ASN A 140 -12.73 4.73 4.56
CA ASN A 140 -14.08 5.20 4.69
C ASN A 140 -14.29 6.53 3.96
N THR A 141 -15.49 6.70 3.41
CA THR A 141 -15.90 7.94 2.77
C THR A 141 -16.03 9.09 3.76
N SER A 142 -15.74 10.31 3.29
CA SER A 142 -16.02 11.56 3.99
C SER A 142 -17.29 12.25 3.48
N LEU A 143 -17.99 11.65 2.49
CA LEU A 143 -19.27 12.15 2.05
C LEU A 143 -20.33 12.03 3.15
N VAL A 144 -21.07 13.10 3.36
CA VAL A 144 -22.21 13.10 4.26
C VAL A 144 -23.45 12.72 3.45
N TYR A 145 -23.97 11.52 3.69
CA TYR A 145 -25.25 11.14 3.12
C TYR A 145 -26.38 11.86 3.88
N SER A 146 -27.05 12.79 3.23
CA SER A 146 -28.32 13.32 3.77
C SER A 146 -29.39 12.23 3.71
N ASN A 147 -29.91 11.83 4.84
CA ASN A 147 -31.06 10.93 4.96
C ASN A 147 -32.32 11.60 4.36
#